data_481ac465dfd1f60152432301d15747ca
#
_entry.id   481ac465dfd1f60152432301d15747ca
#
_cell.length_a   1.000
_cell.length_b   1.000
_cell.length_c   1.000
_cell.angle_alpha   90.00
_cell.angle_beta   90.00
_cell.angle_gamma   90.00
#
_symmetry.space_group_name_H-M   'P 1'
#
loop_
_entity.id
_entity.type
_entity.pdbx_description
1 polymer ?
#
loop_
_entity_poly.entity_id
_entity_poly.type
_entity_poly.pdbx_seq_one_letter_code
_entity_poly.pdbx_strand_id
1 'polypeptide(L)'
;MVRLSRFYSLSKTMNNLLSIEQLTGDEIRDLLALGHRLKAERGHHERLPLKGQTWALIFSKSSTRTRVSFEVGISELGGRPMFLSVQDIQLGRGEPIKDTARVLGRMI
;
A
#
# COMPACT_ATOMS: atom_id res chain seq x y z
N MET A 1 8.59 -2.76 -3.54
CA MET A 1 8.63 -3.29 -2.17
C MET A 1 9.09 -2.19 -1.22
N VAL A 2 8.21 -1.67 -0.37
CA VAL A 2 8.53 -0.58 0.55
C VAL A 2 9.24 -1.16 1.75
N ARG A 3 10.52 -0.86 1.93
CA ARG A 3 11.20 -1.03 3.21
C ARG A 3 10.74 0.07 4.16
N LEU A 4 9.66 -0.16 4.89
CA LEU A 4 9.20 0.71 5.99
C LEU A 4 10.24 0.85 7.11
N SER A 5 11.23 -0.06 7.14
CA SER A 5 12.26 -0.14 8.17
C SER A 5 13.23 1.05 8.26
N ARG A 6 13.24 1.95 7.27
CA ARG A 6 14.19 3.08 7.24
C ARG A 6 13.69 4.34 7.94
N PHE A 7 12.39 4.44 8.23
CA PHE A 7 11.79 5.68 8.73
C PHE A 7 11.08 5.57 10.07
N TYR A 8 10.78 4.34 10.48
CA TYR A 8 10.08 4.08 11.73
C TYR A 8 10.67 2.82 12.34
N SER A 9 10.95 2.85 13.63
CA SER A 9 11.38 1.69 14.39
C SER A 9 10.21 0.69 14.56
N LEU A 10 9.63 0.28 13.42
CA LEU A 10 8.80 -0.90 13.39
C LEU A 10 9.74 -2.09 13.40
N SER A 11 9.70 -2.83 14.46
CA SER A 11 10.58 -3.97 14.67
C SER A 11 10.48 -4.94 13.49
N LYS A 12 11.67 -5.34 13.02
CA LYS A 12 11.93 -6.55 12.29
C LYS A 12 10.98 -6.93 11.13
N THR A 13 11.30 -6.42 9.92
CA THR A 13 11.11 -7.15 8.65
C THR A 13 9.72 -7.72 8.32
N MET A 14 8.67 -6.93 8.47
CA MET A 14 7.44 -7.27 7.79
C MET A 14 7.51 -6.73 6.36
N ASN A 15 7.74 -7.62 5.39
CA ASN A 15 7.76 -7.24 3.98
C ASN A 15 6.35 -7.17 3.39
N ASN A 16 5.41 -7.92 3.95
CA ASN A 16 4.03 -8.02 3.47
C ASN A 16 3.07 -8.08 4.65
N LEU A 17 1.98 -7.36 4.58
CA LEU A 17 0.86 -7.47 5.50
C LEU A 17 -0.25 -8.29 4.83
N LEU A 18 -0.35 -9.56 5.17
CA LEU A 18 -1.35 -10.46 4.60
C LEU A 18 -2.59 -10.61 5.50
N SER A 19 -2.42 -10.48 6.81
CA SER A 19 -3.52 -10.47 7.76
C SER A 19 -3.14 -9.70 9.03
N ILE A 20 -4.13 -9.19 9.74
CA ILE A 20 -3.92 -8.49 11.03
C ILE A 20 -3.41 -9.45 12.11
N GLU A 21 -3.74 -10.73 12.02
CA GLU A 21 -3.29 -11.76 12.97
C GLU A 21 -1.78 -11.96 13.00
N GLN A 22 -1.07 -11.50 11.97
CA GLN A 22 0.40 -11.54 11.92
C GLN A 22 1.04 -10.44 12.79
N LEU A 23 0.27 -9.46 13.24
CA LEU A 23 0.75 -8.34 14.01
C LEU A 23 0.67 -8.61 15.51
N THR A 24 1.70 -8.20 16.23
CA THR A 24 1.64 -8.10 17.67
C THR A 24 0.78 -6.90 18.11
N GLY A 25 0.32 -6.89 19.36
CA GLY A 25 -0.41 -5.74 19.91
C GLY A 25 0.39 -4.44 19.86
N ASP A 26 1.71 -4.50 20.03
CA ASP A 26 2.60 -3.33 19.96
C ASP A 26 2.70 -2.81 18.53
N GLU A 27 2.87 -3.68 17.55
CA GLU A 27 2.89 -3.30 16.14
C GLU A 27 1.57 -2.65 15.70
N ILE A 28 0.44 -3.13 16.18
CA ILE A 28 -0.87 -2.52 15.91
C ILE A 28 -0.93 -1.10 16.51
N ARG A 29 -0.49 -0.92 17.75
CA ARG A 29 -0.45 0.41 18.39
C ARG A 29 0.46 1.38 17.64
N ASP A 30 1.62 0.93 17.19
CA ASP A 30 2.57 1.73 16.42
C ASP A 30 1.99 2.14 15.05
N LEU A 31 1.30 1.23 14.36
CA LEU A 31 0.62 1.53 13.11
C LEU A 31 -0.51 2.56 13.28
N LEU A 32 -1.30 2.43 14.35
CA LEU A 32 -2.36 3.40 14.64
C LEU A 32 -1.77 4.78 14.98
N ALA A 33 -0.71 4.82 15.78
CA ALA A 33 -0.02 6.07 16.12
C ALA A 33 0.57 6.74 14.87
N LEU A 34 1.17 5.95 13.96
CA LEU A 34 1.66 6.42 12.68
C LEU A 34 0.53 7.00 11.82
N GLY A 35 -0.59 6.28 11.74
CA GLY A 35 -1.77 6.73 10.99
C GLY A 35 -2.32 8.06 11.52
N HIS A 36 -2.43 8.22 12.83
CA HIS A 36 -2.86 9.48 13.45
C HIS A 36 -1.91 10.64 13.14
N ARG A 37 -0.61 10.40 13.20
CA ARG A 37 0.39 11.42 12.86
C ARG A 37 0.31 11.84 11.39
N LEU A 38 0.30 10.88 10.46
CA LEU A 38 0.18 11.17 9.03
C LEU A 38 -1.11 11.91 8.70
N LYS A 39 -2.21 11.57 9.39
CA LYS A 39 -3.47 12.29 9.24
C LYS A 39 -3.39 13.74 9.73
N ALA A 40 -2.68 14.00 10.83
CA ALA A 40 -2.46 15.35 11.36
C ALA A 40 -1.59 16.21 10.43
N GLU A 41 -0.63 15.59 9.74
CA GLU A 41 0.25 16.26 8.76
C GLU A 41 -0.38 16.47 7.39
N ARG A 42 -1.63 16.10 7.20
CA ARG A 42 -2.31 16.12 5.91
C ARG A 42 -2.27 17.52 5.26
N GLY A 43 -1.85 17.56 3.99
CA GLY A 43 -1.70 18.83 3.25
C GLY A 43 -0.36 19.55 3.45
N HIS A 44 0.46 19.11 4.42
CA HIS A 44 1.77 19.70 4.73
C HIS A 44 2.79 18.67 5.21
N HIS A 45 2.76 17.46 4.62
CA HIS A 45 3.72 16.41 4.94
C HIS A 45 5.15 16.88 4.71
N GLU A 46 5.98 16.90 5.73
CA GLU A 46 7.40 17.21 5.61
C GLU A 46 8.19 16.08 4.93
N ARG A 47 7.70 14.86 5.06
CA ARG A 47 8.32 13.66 4.51
C ARG A 47 7.37 12.99 3.52
N LEU A 48 7.94 12.57 2.39
CA LEU A 48 7.23 11.86 1.34
C LEU A 48 7.78 10.42 1.24
N PRO A 49 7.33 9.52 2.13
CA PRO A 49 7.92 8.17 2.24
C PRO A 49 7.70 7.32 0.99
N LEU A 50 6.74 7.65 0.16
CA LEU A 50 6.41 6.92 -1.07
C LEU A 50 6.97 7.59 -2.33
N LYS A 51 7.82 8.61 -2.18
CA LYS A 51 8.39 9.34 -3.33
C LYS A 51 9.12 8.40 -4.28
N GLY A 52 8.76 8.49 -5.57
CA GLY A 52 9.35 7.67 -6.62
C GLY A 52 8.79 6.25 -6.74
N GLN A 53 7.82 5.88 -5.91
CA GLN A 53 7.18 4.57 -5.96
C GLN A 53 5.86 4.61 -6.72
N THR A 54 5.55 3.53 -7.41
CA THR A 54 4.23 3.28 -8.01
C THR A 54 3.54 2.17 -7.22
N TRP A 55 2.28 2.37 -6.91
CA TRP A 55 1.47 1.46 -6.12
C TRP A 55 0.27 0.97 -6.91
N ALA A 56 0.21 -0.31 -7.22
CA ALA A 56 -0.96 -0.91 -7.86
C ALA A 56 -2.07 -1.15 -6.85
N LEU A 57 -3.25 -0.65 -7.16
CA LEU A 57 -4.47 -0.86 -6.41
C LEU A 57 -5.36 -1.83 -7.19
N ILE A 58 -5.47 -3.06 -6.70
CA ILE A 58 -6.21 -4.13 -7.35
C ILE A 58 -7.45 -4.46 -6.52
N PHE A 59 -8.63 -4.27 -7.09
CA PHE A 59 -9.90 -4.52 -6.42
C PHE A 59 -10.72 -5.53 -7.21
N SER A 60 -11.17 -6.57 -6.53
CA SER A 60 -12.10 -7.56 -7.08
C SER A 60 -13.57 -7.11 -7.07
N LYS A 61 -13.90 -6.15 -6.22
CA LYS A 61 -15.23 -5.56 -6.11
C LYS A 61 -15.12 -4.04 -6.11
N SER A 62 -16.15 -3.36 -6.62
CA SER A 62 -16.19 -1.90 -6.54
C SER A 62 -16.24 -1.46 -5.08
N SER A 63 -15.36 -0.55 -4.71
CA SER A 63 -15.25 0.00 -3.37
C SER A 63 -14.78 1.43 -3.45
N THR A 64 -15.72 2.36 -3.61
CA THR A 64 -15.43 3.77 -3.81
C THR A 64 -14.62 4.36 -2.65
N ARG A 65 -15.06 4.16 -1.42
CA ARG A 65 -14.38 4.75 -0.24
C ARG A 65 -12.96 4.22 -0.09
N THR A 66 -12.77 2.92 -0.18
CA THR A 66 -11.45 2.29 -0.05
C THR A 66 -10.52 2.74 -1.17
N ARG A 67 -11.01 2.74 -2.42
CA ARG A 67 -10.24 3.22 -3.56
C ARG A 67 -9.78 4.66 -3.37
N VAL A 68 -10.71 5.57 -3.10
CA VAL A 68 -10.39 6.99 -2.94
C VAL A 68 -9.42 7.22 -1.79
N SER A 69 -9.60 6.55 -0.65
CA SER A 69 -8.68 6.71 0.49
C SER A 69 -7.26 6.27 0.18
N PHE A 70 -7.07 5.16 -0.54
CA PHE A 70 -5.75 4.70 -0.96
C PHE A 70 -5.13 5.60 -2.04
N GLU A 71 -5.89 6.00 -3.06
CA GLU A 71 -5.39 6.89 -4.12
C GLU A 71 -4.92 8.23 -3.55
N VAL A 72 -5.74 8.84 -2.69
CA VAL A 72 -5.40 10.11 -2.05
C VAL A 72 -4.21 9.93 -1.10
N GLY A 73 -4.22 8.92 -0.23
CA GLY A 73 -3.15 8.70 0.73
C GLY A 73 -1.80 8.43 0.07
N ILE A 74 -1.76 7.62 -0.98
CA ILE A 74 -0.54 7.34 -1.74
C ILE A 74 0.00 8.62 -2.39
N SER A 75 -0.89 9.42 -3.00
CA SER A 75 -0.52 10.67 -3.65
C SER A 75 0.00 11.70 -2.65
N GLU A 76 -0.66 11.87 -1.51
CA GLU A 76 -0.24 12.80 -0.45
C GLU A 76 1.12 12.41 0.15
N LEU A 77 1.45 11.13 0.18
CA LEU A 77 2.74 10.62 0.65
C LEU A 77 3.83 10.57 -0.44
N GLY A 78 3.55 11.14 -1.61
CA GLY A 78 4.51 11.31 -2.71
C GLY A 78 4.59 10.14 -3.67
N GLY A 79 3.75 9.12 -3.51
CA GLY A 79 3.67 7.98 -4.41
C GLY A 79 2.76 8.23 -5.62
N ARG A 80 2.75 7.29 -6.52
CA ARG A 80 1.88 7.27 -7.70
C ARG A 80 0.91 6.10 -7.59
N PRO A 81 -0.38 6.32 -7.33
CA PRO A 81 -1.37 5.25 -7.35
C PRO A 81 -1.68 4.84 -8.79
N MET A 82 -1.84 3.56 -9.02
CA MET A 82 -2.26 2.98 -10.29
C MET A 82 -3.41 2.01 -10.02
N PHE A 83 -4.60 2.38 -10.45
CA PHE A 83 -5.76 1.51 -10.31
C PHE A 83 -5.81 0.50 -11.45
N LEU A 84 -5.94 -0.78 -11.09
CA LEU A 84 -6.10 -1.88 -12.01
C LEU A 84 -7.42 -2.61 -11.72
N SER A 85 -8.35 -2.61 -12.66
CA SER A 85 -9.53 -3.44 -12.53
C SER A 85 -9.18 -4.91 -12.78
N VAL A 86 -9.97 -5.82 -12.23
CA VAL A 86 -9.82 -7.26 -12.50
C VAL A 86 -9.97 -7.56 -14.00
N GLN A 87 -10.74 -6.74 -14.72
CA GLN A 87 -10.92 -6.87 -16.16
C GLN A 87 -9.66 -6.43 -16.93
N ASP A 88 -9.00 -5.36 -16.48
CA ASP A 88 -7.81 -4.82 -17.14
C ASP A 88 -6.60 -5.76 -17.02
N ILE A 89 -6.47 -6.42 -15.87
CA ILE A 89 -5.35 -7.36 -15.60
C ILE A 89 -5.66 -8.79 -16.03
N GLN A 90 -6.77 -9.02 -16.73
CA GLN A 90 -7.19 -10.33 -17.24
C GLN A 90 -7.21 -11.46 -16.17
N LEU A 91 -7.35 -11.11 -14.90
CA LEU A 91 -7.53 -12.08 -13.83
C LEU A 91 -8.78 -12.91 -14.11
N GLY A 92 -8.60 -14.21 -14.33
CA GLY A 92 -9.70 -15.13 -14.67
C GLY A 92 -9.85 -15.46 -16.15
N ARG A 93 -9.03 -14.89 -17.05
CA ARG A 93 -8.98 -15.24 -18.49
C ARG A 93 -7.80 -16.14 -18.85
N GLY A 94 -7.38 -17.03 -17.92
CA GLY A 94 -6.33 -18.02 -18.17
C GLY A 94 -4.93 -17.59 -17.73
N GLU A 95 -4.69 -16.33 -17.32
CA GLU A 95 -3.43 -15.94 -16.72
C GLU A 95 -3.45 -16.24 -15.21
N PRO A 96 -2.49 -17.04 -14.70
CA PRO A 96 -2.38 -17.28 -13.26
C PRO A 96 -2.10 -15.98 -12.48
N ILE A 97 -2.81 -15.75 -11.38
CA ILE A 97 -2.62 -14.58 -10.50
C ILE A 97 -1.14 -14.38 -10.14
N LYS A 98 -0.42 -15.50 -9.92
CA LYS A 98 1.01 -15.47 -9.62
C LYS A 98 1.86 -14.84 -10.69
N ASP A 99 1.50 -14.98 -11.96
CA ASP A 99 2.27 -14.43 -13.07
C ASP A 99 2.01 -12.93 -13.21
N THR A 100 0.77 -12.49 -13.06
CA THR A 100 0.43 -11.07 -12.93
C THR A 100 1.18 -10.42 -11.77
N ALA A 101 1.21 -11.07 -10.60
CA ALA A 101 1.94 -10.57 -9.44
C ALA A 101 3.46 -10.47 -9.69
N ARG A 102 4.05 -11.43 -10.40
CA ARG A 102 5.47 -11.39 -10.77
C ARG A 102 5.80 -10.24 -11.74
N VAL A 103 4.95 -10.03 -12.73
CA VAL A 103 5.10 -8.91 -13.68
C VAL A 103 5.02 -7.58 -12.95
N LEU A 104 3.96 -7.37 -12.18
CA LEU A 104 3.80 -6.15 -11.38
C LEU A 104 4.97 -5.93 -10.42
N GLY A 105 5.39 -6.95 -9.69
CA GLY A 105 6.49 -6.85 -8.72
C GLY A 105 7.87 -6.56 -9.33
N ARG A 106 8.01 -6.61 -10.67
CA ARG A 106 9.22 -6.19 -11.39
C ARG A 106 9.13 -4.79 -11.96
N MET A 107 7.93 -4.27 -12.13
CA MET A 107 7.68 -3.00 -12.82
C MET A 107 7.35 -1.85 -11.86
N ILE A 108 6.85 -2.18 -10.65
CA ILE A 108 6.37 -1.20 -9.66
C ILE A 108 6.99 -1.43 -8.29
#